data_7eff6e4b9c0cd45d7b97bacc1a4e5f64
#
_entry.id   7eff6e4b9c0cd45d7b97bacc1a4e5f64
#
_cell.length_a   1.000
_cell.length_b   1.000
_cell.length_c   1.000
_cell.angle_alpha   90.00
_cell.angle_beta   90.00
_cell.angle_gamma   90.00
#
_symmetry.space_group_name_H-M   'P 1'
#
loop_
_entity.id
_entity.type
_entity.pdbx_description
1 polymer ?
#
loop_
_entity_poly.entity_id
_entity_poly.type
_entity_poly.pdbx_seq_one_letter_code
_entity_poly.pdbx_strand_id
1 'polypeptide(L)'
;YIGKGVNMRARVQSHFAADHGSGRAMQIAREVKRIDWIETAGELGALLLEARLIKACQPIHNRQLRKNDELCAFRLVEAGEIALERVPLAGVPASELGELYGQFKSKREAHNTLRELAAEHGLCLKRLGLEQGKGPCFNHQIKRCKGFCVGKENALTHDLRLKAALAVLKLRAWPFPGRIAIRERDEAGGRCEWHLFEQWCHLGTAKSEAELHEAAQTRFDAAFDLDTYRILRRELEKRAGSQD
;
A
#
# COMPACT_ATOMS: atom_id res chain seq x y z
N TYR A 1 -15.80 -16.14 -1.85
CA TYR A 1 -15.29 -15.23 -0.80
C TYR A 1 -14.07 -15.84 -0.11
N ILE A 2 -13.06 -15.05 0.13
CA ILE A 2 -11.86 -15.39 0.90
C ILE A 2 -11.79 -14.42 2.08
N GLY A 3 -11.41 -14.90 3.25
CA GLY A 3 -11.26 -14.08 4.45
C GLY A 3 -10.48 -14.79 5.54
N LYS A 4 -9.89 -14.02 6.44
CA LYS A 4 -9.15 -14.55 7.60
C LYS A 4 -9.97 -14.48 8.89
N GLY A 5 -9.56 -15.23 9.88
CA GLY A 5 -10.12 -15.17 11.23
C GLY A 5 -9.28 -15.98 12.24
N VAL A 6 -9.20 -15.49 13.47
CA VAL A 6 -8.52 -16.20 14.57
C VAL A 6 -9.28 -17.48 14.95
N ASN A 7 -10.61 -17.39 14.96
CA ASN A 7 -11.50 -18.54 15.18
C ASN A 7 -12.35 -18.76 13.92
N MET A 8 -12.01 -19.80 13.16
CA MET A 8 -12.66 -20.07 11.88
C MET A 8 -14.12 -20.46 12.05
N ARG A 9 -14.48 -21.21 13.09
CA ARG A 9 -15.89 -21.56 13.38
C ARG A 9 -16.72 -20.30 13.62
N ALA A 10 -16.26 -19.42 14.48
CA ALA A 10 -16.96 -18.15 14.76
C ALA A 10 -17.04 -17.28 13.51
N ARG A 11 -15.96 -17.24 12.70
CA ARG A 11 -15.92 -16.50 11.45
C ARG A 11 -16.94 -17.02 10.44
N VAL A 12 -17.06 -18.33 10.30
CA VAL A 12 -18.05 -18.95 9.40
C VAL A 12 -19.47 -18.68 9.92
N GLN A 13 -19.71 -18.90 11.22
CA GLN A 13 -21.01 -18.67 11.83
C GLN A 13 -21.48 -17.21 11.66
N SER A 14 -20.56 -16.23 11.71
CA SER A 14 -20.91 -14.82 11.52
C SER A 14 -21.50 -14.51 10.13
N HIS A 15 -21.22 -15.35 9.11
CA HIS A 15 -21.85 -15.21 7.80
C HIS A 15 -23.26 -15.78 7.72
N PHE A 16 -23.67 -16.60 8.70
CA PHE A 16 -25.02 -17.19 8.79
C PHE A 16 -25.87 -16.59 9.92
N ALA A 17 -25.33 -15.66 10.68
CA ALA A 17 -26.09 -14.97 11.72
C ALA A 17 -27.26 -14.20 11.09
N ALA A 18 -28.43 -14.22 11.77
CA ALA A 18 -29.68 -13.65 11.25
C ALA A 18 -29.61 -12.13 11.00
N ASP A 19 -28.72 -11.45 11.71
CA ASP A 19 -28.55 -9.99 11.60
C ASP A 19 -27.44 -9.66 10.58
N HIS A 20 -27.79 -9.79 9.31
CA HIS A 20 -26.88 -9.41 8.23
C HIS A 20 -26.86 -7.89 8.06
N GLY A 21 -25.90 -7.22 8.65
CA GLY A 21 -25.67 -5.77 8.47
C GLY A 21 -25.37 -5.32 7.02
N SER A 22 -25.28 -6.24 6.04
CA SER A 22 -25.11 -5.92 4.63
C SER A 22 -25.72 -6.99 3.71
N GLY A 23 -26.29 -6.55 2.58
CA GLY A 23 -26.79 -7.45 1.52
C GLY A 23 -25.75 -8.42 0.98
N ARG A 24 -24.45 -8.09 1.12
CA ARG A 24 -23.31 -8.94 0.72
C ARG A 24 -23.15 -10.15 1.64
N ALA A 25 -23.29 -10.01 2.96
CA ALA A 25 -23.22 -11.13 3.89
C ALA A 25 -24.36 -12.13 3.61
N MET A 26 -25.53 -11.62 3.32
CA MET A 26 -26.70 -12.42 2.94
C MET A 26 -26.45 -13.18 1.61
N GLN A 27 -25.84 -12.55 0.61
CA GLN A 27 -25.51 -13.23 -0.65
C GLN A 27 -24.53 -14.36 -0.43
N ILE A 28 -23.44 -14.14 0.33
CA ILE A 28 -22.47 -15.18 0.68
C ILE A 28 -23.17 -16.34 1.37
N ALA A 29 -24.01 -16.09 2.36
CA ALA A 29 -24.72 -17.13 3.09
C ALA A 29 -25.65 -17.97 2.23
N ARG A 30 -26.30 -17.36 1.20
CA ARG A 30 -27.18 -18.06 0.27
C ARG A 30 -26.46 -18.87 -0.80
N GLU A 31 -25.28 -18.41 -1.22
CA GLU A 31 -24.55 -18.99 -2.37
C GLU A 31 -23.50 -20.01 -1.95
N VAL A 32 -23.12 -20.06 -0.66
CA VAL A 32 -22.08 -20.96 -0.18
C VAL A 32 -22.50 -22.43 -0.32
N LYS A 33 -21.63 -23.23 -0.95
CA LYS A 33 -21.81 -24.68 -1.10
C LYS A 33 -20.73 -25.49 -0.41
N ARG A 34 -19.54 -24.86 -0.23
CA ARG A 34 -18.38 -25.51 0.36
C ARG A 34 -17.55 -24.47 1.11
N ILE A 35 -16.92 -24.90 2.19
CA ILE A 35 -16.02 -24.10 3.00
C ILE A 35 -14.73 -24.87 3.13
N ASP A 36 -13.64 -24.25 2.72
CA ASP A 36 -12.29 -24.74 2.89
C ASP A 36 -11.52 -23.77 3.81
N TRP A 37 -10.52 -24.26 4.53
CA TRP A 37 -9.67 -23.43 5.38
C TRP A 37 -8.22 -23.87 5.31
N ILE A 38 -7.32 -22.94 5.55
CA ILE A 38 -5.88 -23.15 5.65
C ILE A 38 -5.43 -22.50 6.96
N GLU A 39 -4.74 -23.25 7.79
CA GLU A 39 -4.21 -22.75 9.05
C GLU A 39 -2.80 -22.19 8.84
N THR A 40 -2.51 -21.06 9.50
CA THR A 40 -1.21 -20.38 9.51
C THR A 40 -0.69 -20.28 10.93
N ALA A 41 0.62 -20.09 11.11
CA ALA A 41 1.20 -19.95 12.43
C ALA A 41 0.84 -18.63 13.13
N GLY A 42 0.38 -17.62 12.37
CA GLY A 42 0.00 -16.33 12.95
C GLY A 42 -0.77 -15.40 12.01
N GLU A 43 -0.92 -14.16 12.45
CA GLU A 43 -1.72 -13.15 11.74
C GLU A 43 -1.05 -12.68 10.46
N LEU A 44 0.27 -12.53 10.46
CA LEU A 44 1.03 -12.11 9.28
C LEU A 44 0.85 -13.13 8.14
N GLY A 45 1.05 -14.42 8.44
CA GLY A 45 0.83 -15.51 7.49
C GLY A 45 -0.59 -15.52 6.94
N ALA A 46 -1.59 -15.33 7.80
CA ALA A 46 -2.99 -15.25 7.39
C ALA A 46 -3.28 -14.08 6.44
N LEU A 47 -2.73 -12.89 6.72
CA LEU A 47 -2.88 -11.71 5.87
C LEU A 47 -2.22 -11.88 4.50
N LEU A 48 -0.99 -12.42 4.46
CA LEU A 48 -0.25 -12.68 3.23
C LEU A 48 -0.97 -13.73 2.37
N LEU A 49 -1.45 -14.80 3.00
CA LEU A 49 -2.18 -15.87 2.33
C LEU A 49 -3.52 -15.34 1.77
N GLU A 50 -4.28 -14.57 2.56
CA GLU A 50 -5.54 -13.95 2.11
C GLU A 50 -5.31 -13.08 0.89
N ALA A 51 -4.33 -12.16 0.94
CA ALA A 51 -4.00 -11.27 -0.18
C ALA A 51 -3.64 -12.06 -1.45
N ARG A 52 -2.78 -13.08 -1.31
CA ARG A 52 -2.37 -13.95 -2.41
C ARG A 52 -3.55 -14.71 -3.02
N LEU A 53 -4.38 -15.35 -2.20
CA LEU A 53 -5.54 -16.11 -2.66
C LEU A 53 -6.59 -15.23 -3.33
N ILE A 54 -6.84 -14.03 -2.82
CA ILE A 54 -7.77 -13.08 -3.46
C ILE A 54 -7.28 -12.69 -4.86
N LYS A 55 -5.99 -12.48 -5.04
CA LYS A 55 -5.39 -12.14 -6.35
C LYS A 55 -5.42 -13.32 -7.31
N ALA A 56 -5.12 -14.51 -6.83
CA ALA A 56 -5.12 -15.72 -7.65
C ALA A 56 -6.55 -16.16 -8.07
N CYS A 57 -7.50 -16.17 -7.11
CA CYS A 57 -8.83 -16.70 -7.33
C CYS A 57 -9.85 -15.65 -7.79
N GLN A 58 -9.55 -14.35 -7.67
CA GLN A 58 -10.44 -13.23 -8.03
C GLN A 58 -11.90 -13.39 -7.55
N PRO A 59 -12.16 -13.70 -6.25
CA PRO A 59 -13.49 -14.07 -5.79
C PRO A 59 -14.47 -12.91 -5.88
N ILE A 60 -15.72 -13.21 -6.28
CA ILE A 60 -16.77 -12.21 -6.59
C ILE A 60 -17.03 -11.25 -5.42
N HIS A 61 -16.94 -11.76 -4.20
CA HIS A 61 -17.24 -11.00 -3.00
C HIS A 61 -16.02 -10.32 -2.34
N ASN A 62 -14.83 -10.32 -2.96
CA ASN A 62 -13.64 -9.62 -2.45
C ASN A 62 -13.25 -8.45 -3.37
N ARG A 63 -14.04 -7.37 -3.38
CA ARG A 63 -13.84 -6.25 -4.32
C ARG A 63 -12.56 -5.43 -4.08
N GLN A 64 -12.10 -5.32 -2.84
CA GLN A 64 -11.04 -4.36 -2.48
C GLN A 64 -9.63 -4.78 -2.90
N LEU A 65 -9.33 -6.07 -2.99
CA LEU A 65 -7.99 -6.59 -3.29
C LEU A 65 -7.85 -7.15 -4.73
N ARG A 66 -8.87 -6.95 -5.58
CA ARG A 66 -8.92 -7.56 -6.90
C ARG A 66 -8.04 -6.91 -7.96
N LYS A 67 -7.89 -5.60 -7.93
CA LYS A 67 -7.18 -4.84 -8.96
C LYS A 67 -6.24 -3.82 -8.35
N ASN A 68 -4.97 -3.97 -8.67
CA ASN A 68 -3.92 -3.00 -8.37
C ASN A 68 -3.39 -2.29 -9.64
N ASP A 69 -3.98 -2.57 -10.81
CA ASP A 69 -3.47 -2.13 -12.11
C ASP A 69 -3.52 -0.60 -12.33
N GLU A 70 -4.35 0.09 -11.53
CA GLU A 70 -4.47 1.57 -11.59
C GLU A 70 -3.68 2.29 -10.49
N LEU A 71 -2.98 1.53 -9.64
CA LEU A 71 -2.20 2.13 -8.55
C LEU A 71 -1.11 3.03 -9.11
N CYS A 72 -1.06 4.25 -8.61
CA CYS A 72 -0.05 5.22 -9.00
C CYS A 72 0.52 5.98 -7.80
N ALA A 73 1.69 6.55 -8.01
CA ALA A 73 2.38 7.43 -7.08
C ALA A 73 2.83 8.69 -7.81
N PHE A 74 3.33 9.66 -7.07
CA PHE A 74 4.06 10.78 -7.64
C PHE A 74 5.55 10.55 -7.56
N ARG A 75 6.26 11.01 -8.60
CA ARG A 75 7.73 11.11 -8.66
C ARG A 75 8.10 12.56 -8.89
N LEU A 76 9.07 13.06 -8.14
CA LEU A 76 9.70 14.35 -8.43
C LEU A 76 10.79 14.14 -9.49
N VAL A 77 10.68 14.90 -10.58
CA VAL A 77 11.69 14.93 -11.64
C VAL A 77 12.40 16.28 -11.58
N GLU A 78 13.71 16.24 -11.42
CA GLU A 78 14.56 17.43 -11.34
C GLU A 78 15.33 17.61 -12.66
N ALA A 79 14.67 18.13 -13.67
CA ALA A 79 15.27 18.42 -14.98
C ALA A 79 15.34 19.94 -15.23
N GLY A 80 16.11 20.65 -14.36
CA GLY A 80 16.18 22.12 -14.35
C GLY A 80 15.07 22.76 -13.52
N GLU A 81 13.83 22.46 -13.79
CA GLU A 81 12.67 22.80 -12.95
C GLU A 81 12.08 21.52 -12.35
N ILE A 82 11.61 21.60 -11.09
CA ILE A 82 10.96 20.47 -10.45
C ILE A 82 9.58 20.25 -11.09
N ALA A 83 9.41 19.07 -11.67
CA ALA A 83 8.12 18.58 -12.15
C ALA A 83 7.62 17.42 -11.28
N LEU A 84 6.32 17.34 -11.11
CA LEU A 84 5.67 16.25 -10.42
C LEU A 84 5.01 15.33 -11.45
N GLU A 85 5.56 14.15 -11.62
CA GLU A 85 5.03 13.15 -12.53
C GLU A 85 4.21 12.12 -11.76
N ARG A 86 3.11 11.65 -12.38
CA ARG A 86 2.37 10.50 -11.88
C ARG A 86 2.85 9.26 -12.60
N VAL A 87 3.37 8.30 -11.84
CA VAL A 87 3.90 7.04 -12.34
C VAL A 87 3.02 5.86 -11.88
N PRO A 88 2.77 4.84 -12.72
CA PRO A 88 2.14 3.62 -12.25
C PRO A 88 3.05 2.91 -11.26
N LEU A 89 2.49 2.32 -10.20
CA LEU A 89 3.26 1.51 -9.24
C LEU A 89 3.55 0.10 -9.77
N ALA A 90 2.78 -0.35 -10.75
CA ALA A 90 3.04 -1.63 -11.41
C ALA A 90 4.38 -1.58 -12.16
N GLY A 91 5.26 -2.54 -11.86
CA GLY A 91 6.57 -2.65 -12.49
C GLY A 91 7.65 -1.69 -11.97
N VAL A 92 7.35 -0.87 -10.96
CA VAL A 92 8.39 -0.06 -10.29
C VAL A 92 9.30 -0.98 -9.50
N PRO A 93 10.63 -0.91 -9.69
CA PRO A 93 11.58 -1.63 -8.87
C PRO A 93 11.45 -1.20 -7.40
N ALA A 94 11.52 -2.17 -6.49
CA ALA A 94 11.39 -1.89 -5.06
C ALA A 94 12.48 -0.93 -4.51
N SER A 95 13.65 -0.89 -5.15
CA SER A 95 14.74 0.05 -4.87
C SER A 95 14.36 1.52 -5.12
N GLU A 96 13.44 1.77 -6.05
CA GLU A 96 12.98 3.12 -6.41
C GLU A 96 11.81 3.63 -5.56
N LEU A 97 11.23 2.77 -4.71
CA LEU A 97 10.06 3.15 -3.89
C LEU A 97 10.35 4.36 -2.98
N GLY A 98 11.58 4.47 -2.48
CA GLY A 98 12.01 5.61 -1.66
C GLY A 98 12.01 6.97 -2.38
N GLU A 99 11.87 6.99 -3.71
CA GLU A 99 11.79 8.21 -4.54
C GLU A 99 10.34 8.60 -4.84
N LEU A 100 9.37 7.77 -4.41
CA LEU A 100 7.96 7.95 -4.73
C LEU A 100 7.16 8.51 -3.54
N TYR A 101 6.07 9.18 -3.88
CA TYR A 101 5.19 9.85 -2.94
C TYR A 101 3.74 9.41 -3.17
N GLY A 102 3.11 8.92 -2.12
CA GLY A 102 1.72 8.49 -2.11
C GLY A 102 1.48 7.13 -2.77
N GLN A 103 0.30 6.60 -2.50
CA GLN A 103 -0.20 5.34 -3.03
C GLN A 103 -1.68 5.56 -3.35
N PHE A 104 -1.96 5.86 -4.58
CA PHE A 104 -3.30 6.24 -5.02
C PHE A 104 -3.94 5.11 -5.81
N LYS A 105 -5.20 4.79 -5.50
CA LYS A 105 -5.97 3.76 -6.19
C LYS A 105 -6.43 4.18 -7.58
N SER A 106 -6.37 5.49 -7.87
CA SER A 106 -6.80 6.05 -9.14
C SER A 106 -6.14 7.39 -9.42
N LYS A 107 -6.14 7.78 -10.69
CA LYS A 107 -5.74 9.14 -11.13
C LYS A 107 -6.51 10.24 -10.41
N ARG A 108 -7.80 10.00 -10.16
CA ARG A 108 -8.69 10.96 -9.49
C ARG A 108 -8.29 11.15 -8.03
N GLU A 109 -7.99 10.07 -7.31
CA GLU A 109 -7.52 10.13 -5.93
C GLU A 109 -6.20 10.91 -5.83
N ALA A 110 -5.22 10.58 -6.68
CA ALA A 110 -3.95 11.30 -6.75
C ALA A 110 -4.15 12.80 -6.98
N HIS A 111 -5.00 13.16 -7.94
CA HIS A 111 -5.30 14.56 -8.27
C HIS A 111 -5.99 15.29 -7.09
N ASN A 112 -6.94 14.65 -6.41
CA ASN A 112 -7.63 15.24 -5.25
C ASN A 112 -6.66 15.46 -4.09
N THR A 113 -5.85 14.47 -3.74
CA THR A 113 -4.84 14.60 -2.69
C THR A 113 -3.84 15.71 -3.01
N LEU A 114 -3.41 15.83 -4.26
CA LEU A 114 -2.51 16.92 -4.65
C LEU A 114 -3.18 18.30 -4.54
N ARG A 115 -4.48 18.40 -4.82
CA ARG A 115 -5.25 19.65 -4.61
C ARG A 115 -5.38 20.00 -3.13
N GLU A 116 -5.63 19.03 -2.29
CA GLU A 116 -5.69 19.20 -0.82
C GLU A 116 -4.35 19.68 -0.27
N LEU A 117 -3.26 19.05 -0.63
CA LEU A 117 -1.90 19.49 -0.28
C LEU A 117 -1.60 20.91 -0.81
N ALA A 118 -2.03 21.20 -2.03
CA ALA A 118 -1.83 22.53 -2.60
C ALA A 118 -2.58 23.61 -1.82
N ALA A 119 -3.78 23.32 -1.33
CA ALA A 119 -4.58 24.24 -0.53
C ALA A 119 -3.99 24.43 0.87
N GLU A 120 -3.54 23.35 1.50
CA GLU A 120 -2.96 23.34 2.85
C GLU A 120 -1.61 24.06 2.90
N HIS A 121 -0.73 23.77 1.93
CA HIS A 121 0.63 24.27 1.91
C HIS A 121 0.82 25.51 1.03
N GLY A 122 -0.26 26.11 0.52
CA GLY A 122 -0.21 27.34 -0.28
C GLY A 122 0.53 27.18 -1.62
N LEU A 123 0.45 25.98 -2.23
CA LEU A 123 1.10 25.68 -3.51
C LEU A 123 0.28 26.23 -4.70
N CYS A 124 0.98 26.48 -5.80
CA CYS A 124 0.38 26.98 -7.02
C CYS A 124 -0.19 25.85 -7.89
N LEU A 125 -1.50 25.85 -8.15
CA LEU A 125 -2.15 24.83 -8.97
C LEU A 125 -1.58 24.75 -10.39
N LYS A 126 -1.18 25.88 -10.97
CA LYS A 126 -0.58 25.93 -12.31
C LYS A 126 0.81 25.29 -12.34
N ARG A 127 1.64 25.57 -11.33
CA ARG A 127 2.96 24.94 -11.19
C ARG A 127 2.87 23.43 -11.02
N LEU A 128 1.81 22.96 -10.37
CA LEU A 128 1.54 21.52 -10.18
C LEU A 128 0.84 20.85 -11.38
N GLY A 129 0.57 21.59 -12.46
CA GLY A 129 -0.16 21.05 -13.61
C GLY A 129 -1.64 20.73 -13.36
N LEU A 130 -2.20 21.20 -12.24
CA LEU A 130 -3.59 20.97 -11.84
C LEU A 130 -4.56 21.98 -12.46
N GLU A 131 -4.04 23.07 -13.00
CA GLU A 131 -4.80 24.15 -13.65
C GLU A 131 -4.00 24.72 -14.82
N GLN A 132 -4.69 25.06 -15.90
CA GLN A 132 -4.12 25.68 -17.10
C GLN A 132 -4.75 27.05 -17.32
N GLY A 133 -4.22 27.82 -18.26
CA GLY A 133 -4.76 29.11 -18.69
C GLY A 133 -3.91 30.30 -18.25
N LYS A 134 -4.33 31.52 -18.67
CA LYS A 134 -3.65 32.80 -18.35
C LYS A 134 -4.13 33.37 -17.02
N GLY A 135 -3.31 34.22 -16.37
CA GLY A 135 -3.67 34.94 -15.13
C GLY A 135 -3.44 34.08 -13.84
N PRO A 136 -3.91 34.57 -12.69
CA PRO A 136 -3.71 33.89 -11.40
C PRO A 136 -4.46 32.56 -11.32
N CYS A 137 -3.89 31.56 -10.62
CA CYS A 137 -4.58 30.30 -10.37
C CYS A 137 -5.74 30.48 -9.36
N PHE A 138 -6.67 29.54 -9.34
CA PHE A 138 -7.83 29.58 -8.43
C PHE A 138 -7.41 29.74 -6.97
N ASN A 139 -6.42 28.96 -6.52
CA ASN A 139 -5.91 29.09 -5.17
C ASN A 139 -5.33 30.48 -4.85
N HIS A 140 -4.80 31.21 -5.84
CA HIS A 140 -4.36 32.58 -5.64
C HIS A 140 -5.54 33.53 -5.47
N GLN A 141 -6.60 33.36 -6.26
CA GLN A 141 -7.81 34.19 -6.17
C GLN A 141 -8.47 34.09 -4.80
N ILE A 142 -8.46 32.89 -4.19
CA ILE A 142 -9.00 32.66 -2.84
C ILE A 142 -7.95 32.76 -1.72
N LYS A 143 -6.78 33.39 -2.01
CA LYS A 143 -5.68 33.63 -1.07
C LYS A 143 -5.04 32.37 -0.45
N ARG A 144 -5.13 31.22 -1.14
CA ARG A 144 -4.51 29.94 -0.75
C ARG A 144 -3.26 29.59 -1.56
N CYS A 145 -2.71 30.51 -2.36
CA CYS A 145 -1.46 30.34 -3.08
C CYS A 145 -0.55 31.54 -2.80
N LYS A 146 0.74 31.28 -2.62
CA LYS A 146 1.74 32.30 -2.32
C LYS A 146 2.10 33.19 -3.54
N GLY A 147 1.52 32.89 -4.71
CA GLY A 147 1.58 33.76 -5.88
C GLY A 147 2.70 33.43 -6.87
N PHE A 148 3.14 32.19 -6.97
CA PHE A 148 4.07 31.75 -8.02
C PHE A 148 3.56 32.14 -9.42
N CYS A 149 2.27 31.88 -9.72
CA CYS A 149 1.63 32.19 -11.00
C CYS A 149 1.53 33.69 -11.36
N VAL A 150 1.82 34.57 -10.40
CA VAL A 150 1.81 36.03 -10.57
C VAL A 150 3.16 36.67 -10.24
N GLY A 151 4.23 35.86 -10.17
CA GLY A 151 5.59 36.35 -9.97
C GLY A 151 5.91 36.83 -8.55
N LYS A 152 5.02 36.59 -7.55
CA LYS A 152 5.26 36.96 -6.14
C LYS A 152 6.15 35.97 -5.39
N GLU A 153 6.32 34.78 -5.92
CA GLU A 153 7.14 33.73 -5.35
C GLU A 153 8.05 33.14 -6.42
N ASN A 154 9.30 32.87 -6.07
CA ASN A 154 10.25 32.21 -6.96
C ASN A 154 10.09 30.68 -6.96
N ALA A 155 10.64 30.02 -8.00
CA ALA A 155 10.54 28.60 -8.19
C ALA A 155 11.16 27.80 -7.01
N LEU A 156 12.36 28.23 -6.55
CA LEU A 156 13.06 27.51 -5.48
C LEU A 156 12.22 27.44 -4.18
N THR A 157 11.64 28.57 -3.76
CA THR A 157 10.82 28.62 -2.54
C THR A 157 9.55 27.79 -2.69
N HIS A 158 8.91 27.82 -3.88
CA HIS A 158 7.74 26.97 -4.15
C HIS A 158 8.11 25.48 -4.12
N ASP A 159 9.22 25.11 -4.75
CA ASP A 159 9.65 23.72 -4.90
C ASP A 159 10.12 23.12 -3.56
N LEU A 160 10.79 23.91 -2.70
CA LEU A 160 11.11 23.49 -1.32
C LEU A 160 9.84 23.21 -0.51
N ARG A 161 8.82 24.08 -0.64
CA ARG A 161 7.54 23.88 0.02
C ARG A 161 6.78 22.66 -0.54
N LEU A 162 6.85 22.41 -1.85
CA LEU A 162 6.31 21.21 -2.46
C LEU A 162 6.98 19.94 -1.91
N LYS A 163 8.31 19.92 -1.83
CA LYS A 163 9.05 18.80 -1.23
C LYS A 163 8.63 18.55 0.22
N ALA A 164 8.49 19.61 1.01
CA ALA A 164 8.03 19.50 2.40
C ALA A 164 6.59 18.97 2.49
N ALA A 165 5.68 19.45 1.64
CA ALA A 165 4.31 18.97 1.59
C ALA A 165 4.22 17.49 1.19
N LEU A 166 5.05 17.03 0.25
CA LEU A 166 5.07 15.64 -0.19
C LEU A 166 5.74 14.69 0.81
N ALA A 167 6.55 15.20 1.74
CA ALA A 167 7.31 14.36 2.68
C ALA A 167 6.42 13.41 3.50
N VAL A 168 5.21 13.84 3.86
CA VAL A 168 4.23 13.02 4.58
C VAL A 168 3.71 11.81 3.76
N LEU A 169 3.80 11.92 2.44
CA LEU A 169 3.39 10.88 1.50
C LEU A 169 4.54 9.98 1.06
N LYS A 170 5.77 10.27 1.46
CA LYS A 170 6.96 9.54 1.00
C LYS A 170 6.84 8.05 1.28
N LEU A 171 7.07 7.22 0.27
CA LEU A 171 7.15 5.78 0.46
C LEU A 171 8.47 5.44 1.14
N ARG A 172 8.43 4.43 2.00
CA ARG A 172 9.63 4.02 2.74
C ARG A 172 10.52 3.17 1.86
N ALA A 173 11.79 3.53 1.77
CA ALA A 173 12.80 2.64 1.24
C ALA A 173 12.91 1.37 2.11
N TRP A 174 13.44 0.29 1.53
CA TRP A 174 13.71 -0.93 2.29
C TRP A 174 14.75 -0.66 3.39
N PRO A 175 14.43 -0.91 4.68
CA PRO A 175 15.30 -0.46 5.77
C PRO A 175 16.41 -1.45 6.13
N PHE A 176 16.50 -2.58 5.42
CA PHE A 176 17.45 -3.64 5.74
C PHE A 176 18.49 -3.81 4.62
N PRO A 177 19.73 -4.26 4.93
CA PRO A 177 20.76 -4.44 3.92
C PRO A 177 20.51 -5.62 2.97
N GLY A 178 19.56 -6.50 3.30
CA GLY A 178 19.24 -7.69 2.51
C GLY A 178 17.90 -8.29 2.92
N ARG A 179 17.80 -9.60 2.75
CA ARG A 179 16.61 -10.37 3.14
C ARG A 179 16.40 -10.39 4.63
N ILE A 180 15.14 -10.42 5.02
CA ILE A 180 14.74 -10.70 6.39
C ILE A 180 13.76 -11.88 6.42
N ALA A 181 13.73 -12.58 7.54
CA ALA A 181 12.71 -13.57 7.85
C ALA A 181 11.96 -13.14 9.12
N ILE A 182 10.64 -13.07 9.02
CA ILE A 182 9.77 -12.81 10.17
C ILE A 182 9.19 -14.15 10.61
N ARG A 183 9.53 -14.56 11.84
CA ARG A 183 9.01 -15.79 12.44
C ARG A 183 7.68 -15.54 13.12
N GLU A 184 6.71 -16.38 12.84
CA GLU A 184 5.49 -16.56 13.60
C GLU A 184 5.42 -17.94 14.22
N ARG A 185 4.84 -18.04 15.42
CA ARG A 185 4.64 -19.31 16.13
C ARG A 185 3.24 -19.33 16.71
N ASP A 186 2.53 -20.40 16.41
CA ASP A 186 1.29 -20.77 17.09
C ASP A 186 1.64 -21.55 18.37
N GLU A 187 1.47 -20.92 19.51
CA GLU A 187 1.78 -21.53 20.80
C GLU A 187 0.86 -22.72 21.12
N ALA A 188 -0.39 -22.69 20.65
CA ALA A 188 -1.38 -23.76 20.91
C ALA A 188 -1.21 -24.95 19.96
N GLY A 189 -0.91 -24.70 18.67
CA GLY A 189 -0.78 -25.73 17.64
C GLY A 189 0.64 -26.17 17.35
N GLY A 190 1.65 -25.56 17.97
CA GLY A 190 3.08 -25.88 17.76
C GLY A 190 3.61 -25.55 16.37
N ARG A 191 2.83 -24.87 15.51
CA ARG A 191 3.26 -24.45 14.17
C ARG A 191 4.26 -23.32 14.26
N CYS A 192 5.25 -23.37 13.38
CA CYS A 192 6.22 -22.29 13.20
C CYS A 192 6.36 -22.02 11.71
N GLU A 193 6.24 -20.76 11.31
CA GLU A 193 6.41 -20.30 9.94
C GLU A 193 7.37 -19.13 9.90
N TRP A 194 8.19 -19.08 8.84
CA TRP A 194 9.09 -17.97 8.56
C TRP A 194 8.66 -17.33 7.23
N HIS A 195 8.27 -16.06 7.28
CA HIS A 195 7.91 -15.29 6.11
C HIS A 195 9.13 -14.49 5.65
N LEU A 196 9.61 -14.79 4.44
CA LEU A 196 10.80 -14.17 3.87
C LEU A 196 10.41 -12.94 3.07
N PHE A 197 11.19 -11.87 3.27
CA PHE A 197 10.98 -10.61 2.57
C PHE A 197 12.31 -10.03 2.08
N GLU A 198 12.26 -9.38 0.93
CA GLU A 198 13.34 -8.56 0.38
C GLU A 198 12.71 -7.42 -0.41
N GLN A 199 13.21 -6.21 -0.22
CA GLN A 199 12.75 -5.03 -0.96
C GLN A 199 11.21 -4.88 -0.95
N TRP A 200 10.59 -5.07 0.20
CA TRP A 200 9.13 -5.04 0.39
C TRP A 200 8.33 -6.12 -0.32
N CYS A 201 8.98 -7.07 -0.97
CA CYS A 201 8.35 -8.20 -1.62
C CYS A 201 8.32 -9.41 -0.69
N HIS A 202 7.22 -10.14 -0.67
CA HIS A 202 7.12 -11.43 0.01
C HIS A 202 7.67 -12.51 -0.93
N LEU A 203 8.77 -13.13 -0.54
CA LEU A 203 9.46 -14.15 -1.34
C LEU A 203 8.84 -15.53 -1.15
N GLY A 204 8.33 -15.82 0.06
CA GLY A 204 7.74 -17.10 0.39
C GLY A 204 7.61 -17.31 1.89
N THR A 205 7.04 -18.44 2.25
CA THR A 205 6.88 -18.89 3.64
C THR A 205 7.52 -20.25 3.80
N ALA A 206 8.50 -20.36 4.67
CA ALA A 206 9.14 -21.62 5.06
C ALA A 206 8.47 -22.18 6.34
N LYS A 207 8.31 -23.50 6.40
CA LYS A 207 7.70 -24.20 7.54
C LYS A 207 8.72 -25.01 8.36
N SER A 208 9.95 -25.05 7.89
CA SER A 208 11.09 -25.69 8.57
C SER A 208 12.35 -24.84 8.41
N GLU A 209 13.34 -25.07 9.26
CA GLU A 209 14.65 -24.41 9.14
C GLU A 209 15.38 -24.82 7.85
N ALA A 210 15.18 -26.04 7.38
CA ALA A 210 15.74 -26.49 6.10
C ALA A 210 15.17 -25.71 4.92
N GLU A 211 13.84 -25.56 4.86
CA GLU A 211 13.17 -24.73 3.85
C GLU A 211 13.58 -23.26 3.93
N LEU A 212 13.77 -22.75 5.15
CA LEU A 212 14.25 -21.37 5.36
C LEU A 212 15.65 -21.19 4.78
N HIS A 213 16.55 -22.15 5.02
CA HIS A 213 17.91 -22.09 4.51
C HIS A 213 17.97 -22.18 2.98
N GLU A 214 17.19 -23.06 2.38
CA GLU A 214 17.06 -23.18 0.93
C GLU A 214 16.48 -21.91 0.32
N ALA A 215 15.40 -21.38 0.88
CA ALA A 215 14.76 -20.15 0.42
C ALA A 215 15.68 -18.92 0.56
N ALA A 216 16.54 -18.89 1.59
CA ALA A 216 17.51 -17.80 1.75
C ALA A 216 18.54 -17.74 0.62
N GLN A 217 18.86 -18.86 -0.02
CA GLN A 217 19.84 -18.97 -1.13
C GLN A 217 19.20 -18.87 -2.50
N THR A 218 17.88 -19.07 -2.61
CA THR A 218 17.18 -19.07 -3.90
C THR A 218 17.02 -17.63 -4.41
N ARG A 219 17.22 -17.41 -5.72
CA ARG A 219 16.83 -16.16 -6.38
C ARG A 219 15.34 -16.16 -6.62
N PHE A 220 14.67 -15.14 -6.12
CA PHE A 220 13.24 -14.93 -6.35
C PHE A 220 13.05 -13.75 -7.28
N ASP A 221 12.26 -13.95 -8.31
CA ASP A 221 11.73 -12.87 -9.16
C ASP A 221 10.37 -12.43 -8.58
N ALA A 222 10.44 -11.68 -7.49
CA ALA A 222 9.25 -11.23 -6.77
C ALA A 222 8.87 -9.83 -7.22
N ALA A 223 7.69 -9.69 -7.81
CA ALA A 223 7.13 -8.40 -8.16
C ALA A 223 6.66 -7.65 -6.91
N PHE A 224 6.88 -6.34 -6.90
CA PHE A 224 6.34 -5.46 -5.86
C PHE A 224 4.82 -5.55 -5.81
N ASP A 225 4.29 -5.73 -4.60
CA ASP A 225 2.87 -5.80 -4.31
C ASP A 225 2.48 -4.85 -3.18
N LEU A 226 1.57 -3.94 -3.47
CA LEU A 226 1.16 -2.92 -2.52
C LEU A 226 0.49 -3.47 -1.26
N ASP A 227 -0.29 -4.56 -1.37
CA ASP A 227 -0.95 -5.14 -0.20
C ASP A 227 0.10 -5.78 0.71
N THR A 228 1.07 -6.49 0.13
CA THR A 228 2.23 -7.02 0.85
C THR A 228 3.05 -5.90 1.51
N TYR A 229 3.32 -4.80 0.80
CA TYR A 229 3.99 -3.63 1.37
C TYR A 229 3.25 -3.07 2.59
N ARG A 230 1.93 -2.89 2.50
CA ARG A 230 1.11 -2.37 3.61
C ARG A 230 1.07 -3.31 4.80
N ILE A 231 0.94 -4.61 4.54
CA ILE A 231 0.95 -5.65 5.58
C ILE A 231 2.29 -5.64 6.30
N LEU A 232 3.39 -5.74 5.56
CA LEU A 232 4.74 -5.79 6.12
C LEU A 232 5.10 -4.51 6.86
N ARG A 233 4.77 -3.34 6.31
CA ARG A 233 5.03 -2.06 6.98
C ARG A 233 4.36 -2.00 8.35
N ARG A 234 3.08 -2.39 8.44
CA ARG A 234 2.36 -2.42 9.72
C ARG A 234 2.98 -3.41 10.70
N GLU A 235 3.39 -4.57 10.22
CA GLU A 235 4.03 -5.59 11.06
C GLU A 235 5.38 -5.10 11.60
N LEU A 236 6.20 -4.45 10.80
CA LEU A 236 7.48 -3.88 11.23
C LEU A 236 7.27 -2.73 12.24
N GLU A 237 6.27 -1.87 12.01
CA GLU A 237 5.92 -0.79 12.97
C GLU A 237 5.44 -1.37 14.31
N LYS A 238 4.61 -2.41 14.30
CA LYS A 238 4.15 -3.11 15.52
C LYS A 238 5.32 -3.72 16.30
N ARG A 239 6.26 -4.37 15.62
CA ARG A 239 7.42 -5.00 16.26
C ARG A 239 8.41 -3.98 16.80
N ALA A 240 8.60 -2.86 16.12
CA ALA A 240 9.45 -1.77 16.63
C ALA A 240 8.87 -1.15 17.90
N GLY A 241 7.55 -0.92 17.97
CA GLY A 241 6.89 -0.39 19.17
C GLY A 241 6.69 -1.39 20.32
N SER A 242 7.01 -2.67 20.13
CA SER A 242 6.93 -3.70 21.18
C SER A 242 8.30 -3.98 21.85
N GLN A 243 9.35 -3.22 21.48
CA GLN A 243 10.70 -3.34 22.04
C GLN A 243 11.00 -2.23 23.06
N ASP A 244 10.06 -1.30 23.30
CA ASP A 244 10.06 -0.32 24.38
C ASP A 244 9.19 -0.82 25.56
#